data_3e75b17931ddd806f97f000cc0ced243
#
_entry.id   3e75b17931ddd806f97f000cc0ced243
#
_cell.length_a   1.000
_cell.length_b   1.000
_cell.length_c   1.000
_cell.angle_alpha   90.00
_cell.angle_beta   90.00
_cell.angle_gamma   90.00
#
_symmetry.space_group_name_H-M   'P 1'
#
loop_
_entity.id
_entity.type
_entity.pdbx_description
1 polymer ?
#
loop_
_entity_poly.entity_id
_entity_poly.type
_entity_poly.pdbx_seq_one_letter_code
_entity_poly.pdbx_strand_id
1 'polypeptide(L)'
;MRAVFVLLDSLNRNAIETYSKKTNIKTPNFKRFQEKCLIFDNHYVGSLPCIPARRDLHTGRINFLHRSWGPLEPFDESFPEIMKNNGVYSHIITDHHHYFADGGATYHQRYSSWELVRGQAIDRWKGEVQPDMDFLKEKYHKVQHHRKNYMINREYMTKEEEYCTPQVFALAEQFLSKNKDIDNWFLQIECFDPHEPFHAPKRFKELFPTNYDGPILDWPIYDRVKETREEISELKANYAALVTMVDEYFGKLLDYFDRYDLWKDTALILTTDHGFLLGEHDWWAKNRMPVYNEIAHIPLMIYHPDFKNKAGARINSLTQTLSLIHI
;
A
#
# COMPACT_ATOMS: atom_id res chain seq x y z
N MET A 1 -14.87 14.25 -15.12
CA MET A 1 -14.91 13.39 -13.89
C MET A 1 -13.52 13.36 -13.29
N ARG A 2 -13.40 13.47 -11.97
CA ARG A 2 -12.13 13.41 -11.23
C ARG A 2 -12.17 12.27 -10.24
N ALA A 3 -11.08 11.52 -10.13
CA ALA A 3 -11.00 10.45 -9.13
C ALA A 3 -9.56 10.30 -8.58
N VAL A 4 -9.48 10.05 -7.28
CA VAL A 4 -8.26 9.66 -6.58
C VAL A 4 -8.43 8.22 -6.09
N PHE A 5 -7.47 7.37 -6.42
CA PHE A 5 -7.42 5.97 -5.99
C PHE A 5 -6.18 5.76 -5.14
N VAL A 6 -6.38 5.37 -3.88
CA VAL A 6 -5.30 5.09 -2.92
C VAL A 6 -5.18 3.59 -2.75
N LEU A 7 -4.03 3.06 -3.10
CA LEU A 7 -3.67 1.65 -2.95
C LEU A 7 -2.51 1.53 -1.95
N LEU A 8 -2.77 0.86 -0.82
CA LEU A 8 -1.79 0.64 0.24
C LEU A 8 -1.44 -0.84 0.28
N ASP A 9 -0.20 -1.21 -0.09
CA ASP A 9 0.19 -2.62 -0.21
C ASP A 9 0.20 -3.33 1.15
N SER A 10 -0.39 -4.52 1.20
CA SER A 10 -0.40 -5.38 2.41
C SER A 10 -1.10 -4.77 3.65
N LEU A 11 -2.08 -3.89 3.46
CA LEU A 11 -2.84 -3.31 4.57
C LEU A 11 -3.89 -4.29 5.08
N ASN A 12 -3.66 -4.83 6.28
CA ASN A 12 -4.60 -5.72 6.94
C ASN A 12 -5.91 -5.02 7.29
N ARG A 13 -7.04 -5.58 6.85
CA ARG A 13 -8.37 -5.12 7.20
C ARG A 13 -8.58 -5.04 8.72
N ASN A 14 -8.05 -6.01 9.45
CA ASN A 14 -8.15 -6.09 10.91
C ASN A 14 -7.25 -5.09 11.66
N ALA A 15 -6.33 -4.42 10.98
CA ALA A 15 -5.49 -3.36 11.55
C ALA A 15 -6.20 -2.00 11.60
N ILE A 16 -7.34 -1.85 10.94
CA ILE A 16 -8.07 -0.59 10.79
C ILE A 16 -9.28 -0.57 11.74
N GLU A 17 -9.43 0.51 12.55
CA GLU A 17 -10.55 0.66 13.49
C GLU A 17 -11.93 0.64 12.80
N THR A 18 -12.01 1.06 11.54
CA THR A 18 -13.24 0.99 10.71
C THR A 18 -13.79 -0.43 10.59
N TYR A 19 -12.92 -1.44 10.55
CA TYR A 19 -13.29 -2.84 10.35
C TYR A 19 -13.10 -3.72 11.58
N SER A 20 -12.28 -3.33 12.55
CA SER A 20 -11.99 -4.12 13.73
C SER A 20 -12.01 -3.30 15.02
N LYS A 21 -12.87 -3.68 15.94
CA LYS A 21 -12.90 -3.13 17.31
C LYS A 21 -11.80 -3.70 18.20
N LYS A 22 -11.11 -4.75 17.75
CA LYS A 22 -10.07 -5.46 18.51
C LYS A 22 -8.66 -4.94 18.28
N THR A 23 -8.46 -4.12 17.25
CA THR A 23 -7.15 -3.54 16.99
C THR A 23 -6.74 -2.55 18.08
N ASN A 24 -5.47 -2.58 18.44
CA ASN A 24 -4.85 -1.57 19.30
C ASN A 24 -4.18 -0.44 18.49
N ILE A 25 -4.19 -0.56 17.16
CA ILE A 25 -3.65 0.46 16.25
C ILE A 25 -4.70 1.56 16.10
N LYS A 26 -4.30 2.80 16.38
CA LYS A 26 -5.17 3.95 16.19
C LYS A 26 -5.08 4.47 14.76
N THR A 27 -6.23 4.52 14.09
CA THR A 27 -6.36 4.97 12.70
C THR A 27 -7.45 6.06 12.58
N PRO A 28 -7.21 7.23 13.21
CA PRO A 28 -8.23 8.29 13.29
C PRO A 28 -8.60 8.87 11.93
N ASN A 29 -7.70 8.85 10.95
CA ASN A 29 -7.95 9.42 9.63
C ASN A 29 -8.75 8.46 8.74
N PHE A 30 -8.50 7.15 8.79
CA PHE A 30 -9.40 6.18 8.17
C PHE A 30 -10.81 6.27 8.78
N LYS A 31 -10.90 6.50 10.10
CA LYS A 31 -12.18 6.73 10.76
C LYS A 31 -12.84 8.05 10.33
N ARG A 32 -12.08 9.14 10.14
CA ARG A 32 -12.57 10.39 9.55
C ARG A 32 -13.12 10.17 8.14
N PHE A 33 -12.43 9.38 7.32
CA PHE A 33 -12.90 9.03 5.98
C PHE A 33 -14.15 8.16 6.01
N GLN A 34 -14.27 7.24 6.97
CA GLN A 34 -15.46 6.41 7.20
C GLN A 34 -16.73 7.25 7.29
N GLU A 35 -16.66 8.43 7.88
CA GLU A 35 -17.83 9.32 8.06
C GLU A 35 -18.34 9.94 6.76
N LYS A 36 -17.56 9.86 5.68
CA LYS A 36 -17.86 10.45 4.37
C LYS A 36 -18.13 9.41 3.28
N CYS A 37 -17.70 8.17 3.45
CA CYS A 37 -17.66 7.16 2.40
C CYS A 37 -18.63 5.99 2.61
N LEU A 38 -18.80 5.16 1.57
CA LEU A 38 -19.39 3.83 1.65
C LEU A 38 -18.30 2.85 2.12
N ILE A 39 -18.64 1.94 3.03
CA ILE A 39 -17.74 0.95 3.62
C ILE A 39 -18.19 -0.42 3.15
N PHE A 40 -17.31 -1.14 2.46
CA PHE A 40 -17.62 -2.48 1.95
C PHE A 40 -17.15 -3.54 2.94
N ASP A 41 -18.10 -4.32 3.47
CA ASP A 41 -17.82 -5.33 4.49
C ASP A 41 -17.29 -6.64 3.91
N ASN A 42 -17.65 -6.96 2.67
CA ASN A 42 -17.32 -8.21 2.00
C ASN A 42 -16.57 -7.96 0.68
N HIS A 43 -15.37 -7.35 0.79
CA HIS A 43 -14.50 -7.12 -0.36
C HIS A 43 -13.29 -8.07 -0.31
N TYR A 44 -13.04 -8.76 -1.43
CA TYR A 44 -12.03 -9.79 -1.51
C TYR A 44 -11.06 -9.56 -2.67
N VAL A 45 -9.83 -10.06 -2.52
CA VAL A 45 -8.84 -10.10 -3.62
C VAL A 45 -9.27 -11.06 -4.72
N GLY A 46 -8.78 -10.84 -5.95
CA GLY A 46 -8.85 -11.80 -7.04
C GLY A 46 -7.64 -12.73 -7.03
N SER A 47 -6.47 -12.19 -7.30
CA SER A 47 -5.20 -12.92 -7.36
C SER A 47 -4.18 -12.38 -6.37
N LEU A 48 -3.18 -13.20 -6.05
CA LEU A 48 -2.11 -12.94 -5.09
C LEU A 48 -0.73 -13.28 -5.70
N PRO A 49 0.35 -12.68 -5.21
CA PRO A 49 0.44 -11.50 -4.37
C PRO A 49 0.41 -10.19 -5.17
N CYS A 50 1.24 -9.21 -4.87
CA CYS A 50 1.24 -7.83 -5.33
C CYS A 50 1.01 -7.63 -6.84
N ILE A 51 1.90 -8.14 -7.71
CA ILE A 51 1.79 -7.94 -9.17
C ILE A 51 0.60 -8.70 -9.79
N PRO A 52 0.30 -9.95 -9.43
CA PRO A 52 -0.95 -10.62 -9.82
C PRO A 52 -2.21 -9.82 -9.43
N ALA A 53 -2.28 -9.29 -8.21
CA ALA A 53 -3.41 -8.45 -7.78
C ALA A 53 -3.53 -7.15 -8.62
N ARG A 54 -2.40 -6.56 -8.99
CA ARG A 54 -2.39 -5.38 -9.86
C ARG A 54 -2.83 -5.70 -11.28
N ARG A 55 -2.50 -6.89 -11.79
CA ARG A 55 -3.02 -7.29 -13.10
C ARG A 55 -4.53 -7.47 -13.08
N ASP A 56 -5.08 -8.05 -12.01
CA ASP A 56 -6.52 -8.11 -11.80
C ASP A 56 -7.15 -6.70 -11.82
N LEU A 57 -6.56 -5.76 -11.05
CA LEU A 57 -7.00 -4.37 -10.99
C LEU A 57 -6.93 -3.68 -12.35
N HIS A 58 -5.85 -3.89 -13.11
CA HIS A 58 -5.67 -3.24 -14.41
C HIS A 58 -6.58 -3.77 -15.50
N THR A 59 -6.85 -5.10 -15.49
CA THR A 59 -7.49 -5.77 -16.62
C THR A 59 -8.92 -6.24 -16.35
N GLY A 60 -9.35 -6.28 -15.07
CA GLY A 60 -10.61 -6.92 -14.70
C GLY A 60 -10.66 -8.43 -14.93
N ARG A 61 -9.51 -9.08 -15.06
CA ARG A 61 -9.38 -10.53 -15.31
C ARG A 61 -8.58 -11.19 -14.20
N ILE A 62 -8.98 -12.38 -13.77
CA ILE A 62 -8.30 -13.12 -12.72
C ILE A 62 -6.96 -13.64 -13.23
N ASN A 63 -5.86 -13.11 -12.72
CA ASN A 63 -4.50 -13.41 -13.17
C ASN A 63 -4.12 -14.87 -12.92
N PHE A 64 -4.45 -15.46 -11.76
CA PHE A 64 -4.02 -16.82 -11.41
C PHE A 64 -4.62 -17.91 -12.34
N LEU A 65 -5.71 -17.61 -13.05
CA LEU A 65 -6.27 -18.51 -14.08
C LEU A 65 -5.46 -18.47 -15.37
N HIS A 66 -4.60 -17.48 -15.53
CA HIS A 66 -3.81 -17.28 -16.74
C HIS A 66 -2.32 -17.59 -16.49
N ARG A 67 -1.74 -17.04 -15.40
CA ARG A 67 -0.33 -17.19 -15.07
C ARG A 67 -0.03 -16.78 -13.62
N SER A 68 1.23 -16.90 -13.23
CA SER A 68 1.77 -16.37 -11.99
C SER A 68 2.21 -14.90 -12.13
N TRP A 69 3.22 -14.48 -11.41
CA TRP A 69 3.84 -13.15 -11.48
C TRP A 69 4.39 -12.81 -12.87
N GLY A 70 4.11 -11.61 -13.37
CA GLY A 70 4.62 -11.16 -14.66
C GLY A 70 4.10 -9.79 -15.09
N PRO A 71 4.70 -9.17 -16.14
CA PRO A 71 4.26 -7.91 -16.70
C PRO A 71 2.87 -8.01 -17.33
N LEU A 72 2.24 -6.88 -17.70
CA LEU A 72 1.08 -6.89 -18.57
C LEU A 72 1.46 -7.49 -19.93
N GLU A 73 0.57 -8.30 -20.50
CA GLU A 73 0.76 -8.86 -21.83
C GLU A 73 0.43 -7.82 -22.91
N PRO A 74 0.96 -7.97 -24.13
CA PRO A 74 0.63 -7.07 -25.24
C PRO A 74 -0.87 -7.00 -25.58
N PHE A 75 -1.62 -8.06 -25.26
CA PHE A 75 -3.06 -8.15 -25.50
C PHE A 75 -3.91 -7.74 -24.29
N ASP A 76 -3.31 -7.36 -23.17
CA ASP A 76 -4.03 -6.88 -21.99
C ASP A 76 -4.52 -5.46 -22.23
N GLU A 77 -5.82 -5.27 -22.19
CA GLU A 77 -6.44 -3.96 -22.07
C GLU A 77 -6.38 -3.54 -20.61
N SER A 78 -5.78 -2.37 -20.34
CA SER A 78 -5.66 -1.86 -18.98
C SER A 78 -6.50 -0.61 -18.78
N PHE A 79 -7.08 -0.45 -17.56
CA PHE A 79 -7.96 0.69 -17.29
C PHE A 79 -7.30 2.06 -17.50
N PRO A 80 -6.00 2.29 -17.16
CA PRO A 80 -5.38 3.59 -17.41
C PRO A 80 -5.28 3.91 -18.91
N GLU A 81 -5.02 2.91 -19.73
CA GLU A 81 -4.95 3.05 -21.17
C GLU A 81 -6.33 3.31 -21.79
N ILE A 82 -7.37 2.60 -21.30
CA ILE A 82 -8.77 2.86 -21.68
C ILE A 82 -9.16 4.30 -21.31
N MET A 83 -8.83 4.75 -20.10
CA MET A 83 -9.07 6.14 -19.66
C MET A 83 -8.39 7.15 -20.59
N LYS A 84 -7.10 6.96 -20.86
CA LYS A 84 -6.32 7.81 -21.76
C LYS A 84 -6.94 7.90 -23.16
N ASN A 85 -7.37 6.77 -23.74
CA ASN A 85 -7.99 6.70 -25.05
C ASN A 85 -9.38 7.37 -25.09
N ASN A 86 -10.00 7.58 -23.94
CA ASN A 86 -11.27 8.29 -23.77
C ASN A 86 -11.12 9.72 -23.22
N GLY A 87 -9.94 10.31 -23.29
CA GLY A 87 -9.70 11.70 -22.93
C GLY A 87 -9.59 11.97 -21.42
N VAL A 88 -9.39 10.93 -20.59
CA VAL A 88 -9.12 11.06 -19.15
C VAL A 88 -7.62 10.94 -18.91
N TYR A 89 -7.02 12.00 -18.38
CA TYR A 89 -5.59 12.00 -18.02
C TYR A 89 -5.34 11.13 -16.80
N SER A 90 -4.56 10.09 -16.92
CA SER A 90 -4.23 9.20 -15.82
C SER A 90 -2.80 9.41 -15.33
N HIS A 91 -2.63 9.57 -14.02
CA HIS A 91 -1.33 9.74 -13.37
C HIS A 91 -1.18 8.76 -12.22
N ILE A 92 0.00 8.14 -12.10
CA ILE A 92 0.34 7.29 -10.95
C ILE A 92 1.57 7.85 -10.24
N ILE A 93 1.48 7.95 -8.92
CA ILE A 93 2.59 8.22 -8.01
C ILE A 93 2.77 6.97 -7.18
N THR A 94 3.95 6.36 -7.23
CA THR A 94 4.20 5.07 -6.58
C THR A 94 5.63 4.97 -6.06
N ASP A 95 5.81 4.20 -5.00
CA ASP A 95 7.10 3.70 -4.52
C ASP A 95 7.25 2.19 -4.76
N HIS A 96 6.34 1.59 -5.53
CA HIS A 96 6.32 0.17 -5.82
C HIS A 96 7.40 -0.21 -6.85
N HIS A 97 8.60 -0.53 -6.37
CA HIS A 97 9.76 -0.78 -7.19
C HIS A 97 9.62 -1.96 -8.18
N HIS A 98 8.69 -2.89 -7.94
CA HIS A 98 8.46 -4.03 -8.84
C HIS A 98 7.97 -3.62 -10.23
N TYR A 99 7.34 -2.45 -10.39
CA TYR A 99 6.98 -1.92 -11.71
C TYR A 99 8.18 -1.60 -12.59
N PHE A 100 9.37 -1.48 -12.02
CA PHE A 100 10.62 -1.14 -12.69
C PHE A 100 11.62 -2.31 -12.69
N ALA A 101 11.16 -3.49 -12.28
CA ALA A 101 11.93 -4.73 -12.31
C ALA A 101 11.38 -5.69 -13.35
N ASP A 102 12.22 -6.65 -13.80
CA ASP A 102 11.78 -7.74 -14.65
C ASP A 102 10.59 -8.49 -14.01
N GLY A 103 9.59 -8.83 -14.80
CA GLY A 103 8.37 -9.49 -14.34
C GLY A 103 7.30 -8.58 -13.72
N GLY A 104 7.59 -7.30 -13.46
CA GLY A 104 6.61 -6.30 -13.01
C GLY A 104 6.53 -5.08 -13.93
N ALA A 105 7.42 -4.95 -14.91
CA ALA A 105 7.44 -3.85 -15.86
C ALA A 105 6.14 -3.76 -16.69
N THR A 106 5.91 -2.61 -17.32
CA THR A 106 4.78 -2.28 -18.21
C THR A 106 3.51 -1.71 -17.54
N TYR A 107 3.24 -1.93 -16.27
CA TYR A 107 2.06 -1.37 -15.60
C TYR A 107 2.03 0.17 -15.60
N HIS A 108 3.11 0.81 -15.12
CA HIS A 108 3.21 2.27 -15.04
C HIS A 108 3.16 2.95 -16.42
N GLN A 109 3.63 2.30 -17.46
CA GLN A 109 3.64 2.83 -18.85
C GLN A 109 2.24 2.99 -19.45
N ARG A 110 1.21 2.36 -18.86
CA ARG A 110 -0.18 2.47 -19.32
C ARG A 110 -0.83 3.80 -18.91
N TYR A 111 -0.28 4.47 -17.91
CA TYR A 111 -0.74 5.79 -17.49
C TYR A 111 -0.27 6.89 -18.46
N SER A 112 -0.92 8.04 -18.44
CA SER A 112 -0.48 9.21 -19.22
C SER A 112 0.86 9.76 -18.69
N SER A 113 1.10 9.68 -17.38
CA SER A 113 2.36 10.00 -16.74
C SER A 113 2.51 9.26 -15.39
N TRP A 114 3.74 9.21 -14.87
CA TRP A 114 4.04 8.55 -13.61
C TRP A 114 5.20 9.21 -12.87
N GLU A 115 5.21 9.06 -11.54
CA GLU A 115 6.34 9.39 -10.68
C GLU A 115 6.71 8.20 -9.81
N LEU A 116 8.01 7.86 -9.75
CA LEU A 116 8.56 6.80 -8.90
C LEU A 116 9.35 7.40 -7.75
N VAL A 117 8.91 7.14 -6.52
CA VAL A 117 9.70 7.37 -5.31
C VAL A 117 10.60 6.16 -5.07
N ARG A 118 11.90 6.42 -4.88
CA ARG A 118 12.92 5.38 -4.79
C ARG A 118 13.25 5.02 -3.34
N GLY A 119 13.66 3.77 -3.11
CA GLY A 119 14.26 3.33 -1.85
C GLY A 119 13.49 2.25 -1.11
N GLN A 120 12.26 1.90 -1.54
CA GLN A 120 11.47 0.86 -0.89
C GLN A 120 12.10 -0.53 -1.03
N ALA A 121 11.99 -1.32 0.03
CA ALA A 121 12.39 -2.73 0.07
C ALA A 121 13.78 -2.98 -0.54
N ILE A 122 13.84 -3.85 -1.54
CA ILE A 122 15.08 -4.21 -2.24
C ILE A 122 15.32 -3.38 -3.50
N ASP A 123 14.70 -2.20 -3.63
CA ASP A 123 14.95 -1.30 -4.75
C ASP A 123 16.46 -1.07 -4.92
N ARG A 124 16.93 -1.16 -6.16
CA ARG A 124 18.35 -0.90 -6.52
C ARG A 124 18.61 0.60 -6.60
N TRP A 125 18.38 1.30 -5.48
CA TRP A 125 18.42 2.76 -5.43
C TRP A 125 19.83 3.32 -5.21
N LYS A 126 20.45 2.96 -4.08
CA LYS A 126 21.76 3.49 -3.72
C LYS A 126 22.88 2.58 -4.21
N GLY A 127 23.84 3.20 -4.91
CA GLY A 127 24.98 2.49 -5.49
C GLY A 127 26.20 2.58 -4.58
N GLU A 128 26.39 1.57 -3.73
CA GLU A 128 27.62 1.38 -2.95
C GLU A 128 28.37 0.16 -3.47
N VAL A 129 29.54 0.40 -4.08
CA VAL A 129 30.35 -0.68 -4.68
C VAL A 129 30.92 -1.60 -3.60
N GLN A 130 31.41 -1.03 -2.49
CA GLN A 130 31.99 -1.73 -1.35
C GLN A 130 31.37 -1.20 -0.04
N PRO A 131 30.10 -1.54 0.27
CA PRO A 131 29.51 -1.13 1.54
C PRO A 131 30.16 -1.86 2.72
N ASP A 132 30.18 -1.24 3.88
CA ASP A 132 30.60 -1.87 5.12
C ASP A 132 29.58 -2.95 5.54
N MET A 133 29.78 -4.14 5.02
CA MET A 133 28.87 -5.27 5.29
C MET A 133 28.99 -5.80 6.73
N ASP A 134 30.09 -5.59 7.41
CA ASP A 134 30.26 -6.03 8.79
C ASP A 134 29.45 -5.13 9.72
N PHE A 135 29.53 -3.81 9.54
CA PHE A 135 28.68 -2.84 10.20
C PHE A 135 27.18 -3.11 9.96
N LEU A 136 26.80 -3.33 8.70
CA LEU A 136 25.40 -3.61 8.37
C LEU A 136 24.90 -4.91 9.00
N LYS A 137 25.71 -5.98 9.02
CA LYS A 137 25.31 -7.25 9.65
C LYS A 137 25.22 -7.17 11.17
N GLU A 138 26.03 -6.33 11.81
CA GLU A 138 25.92 -6.08 13.25
C GLU A 138 24.61 -5.31 13.56
N LYS A 139 24.26 -4.34 12.75
CA LYS A 139 23.10 -3.48 12.91
C LYS A 139 21.76 -4.21 12.69
N TYR A 140 21.72 -5.17 11.75
CA TYR A 140 20.50 -5.86 11.34
C TYR A 140 20.46 -7.32 11.79
N HIS A 141 19.28 -7.79 12.13
CA HIS A 141 19.07 -9.18 12.53
C HIS A 141 19.48 -10.15 11.39
N LYS A 142 20.08 -11.28 11.75
CA LYS A 142 20.65 -12.29 10.81
C LYS A 142 19.69 -12.74 9.71
N VAL A 143 18.38 -12.78 9.98
CA VAL A 143 17.35 -13.16 9.00
C VAL A 143 17.26 -12.20 7.80
N GLN A 144 17.80 -10.99 7.95
CA GLN A 144 17.78 -9.93 6.94
C GLN A 144 19.09 -9.76 6.16
N HIS A 145 20.17 -10.46 6.55
CA HIS A 145 21.51 -10.28 5.97
C HIS A 145 21.59 -10.54 4.47
N HIS A 146 20.68 -11.31 3.91
CA HIS A 146 20.60 -11.55 2.47
C HIS A 146 19.97 -10.40 1.67
N ARG A 147 19.44 -9.37 2.34
CA ARG A 147 18.73 -8.22 1.75
C ARG A 147 19.62 -6.98 1.69
N LYS A 148 20.78 -7.12 1.06
CA LYS A 148 21.82 -6.07 0.97
C LYS A 148 21.28 -4.71 0.57
N ASN A 149 20.51 -4.64 -0.53
CA ASN A 149 20.00 -3.36 -1.03
C ASN A 149 19.10 -2.65 -0.01
N TYR A 150 18.26 -3.39 0.70
CA TYR A 150 17.43 -2.84 1.76
C TYR A 150 18.29 -2.23 2.90
N MET A 151 19.28 -2.97 3.38
CA MET A 151 20.14 -2.48 4.46
C MET A 151 20.88 -1.20 4.04
N ILE A 152 21.35 -1.13 2.80
CA ILE A 152 22.01 0.07 2.25
C ILE A 152 20.99 1.23 2.13
N ASN A 153 19.85 1.01 1.49
CA ASN A 153 18.86 2.06 1.25
C ASN A 153 18.41 2.73 2.54
N ARG A 154 18.24 1.95 3.60
CA ARG A 154 17.78 2.43 4.90
C ARG A 154 18.73 3.46 5.53
N GLU A 155 20.03 3.37 5.28
CA GLU A 155 21.01 4.33 5.79
C GLU A 155 20.84 5.75 5.20
N TYR A 156 20.08 5.87 4.11
CA TYR A 156 19.75 7.13 3.46
C TYR A 156 18.36 7.67 3.78
N MET A 157 17.63 7.02 4.69
CA MET A 157 16.32 7.45 5.19
C MET A 157 16.43 7.80 6.66
N THR A 158 17.00 8.97 6.96
CA THR A 158 17.32 9.41 8.32
C THR A 158 16.30 10.41 8.87
N LYS A 159 15.63 11.15 7.97
CA LYS A 159 14.59 12.12 8.29
C LYS A 159 13.27 11.66 7.72
N GLU A 160 12.17 12.04 8.37
CA GLU A 160 10.84 11.58 7.99
C GLU A 160 10.47 11.89 6.52
N GLU A 161 10.85 13.06 6.03
CA GLU A 161 10.61 13.46 4.64
C GLU A 161 11.40 12.65 3.60
N GLU A 162 12.36 11.83 4.02
CA GLU A 162 13.15 10.95 3.18
C GLU A 162 12.51 9.56 3.01
N TYR A 163 11.49 9.24 3.83
CA TYR A 163 10.75 7.99 3.69
C TYR A 163 9.80 8.03 2.50
N CYS A 164 9.50 6.86 1.94
CA CYS A 164 8.75 6.79 0.69
C CYS A 164 7.31 7.28 0.83
N THR A 165 6.55 6.83 1.83
CA THR A 165 5.17 7.28 2.04
C THR A 165 5.04 8.80 2.18
N PRO A 166 5.83 9.53 3.00
CA PRO A 166 5.86 10.98 3.00
C PRO A 166 6.05 11.62 1.63
N GLN A 167 7.00 11.11 0.84
CA GLN A 167 7.30 11.64 -0.49
C GLN A 167 6.14 11.40 -1.48
N VAL A 168 5.53 10.19 -1.47
CA VAL A 168 4.38 9.86 -2.31
C VAL A 168 3.21 10.82 -2.06
N PHE A 169 2.88 11.09 -0.79
CA PHE A 169 1.80 12.03 -0.47
C PHE A 169 2.15 13.49 -0.76
N ALA A 170 3.42 13.90 -0.65
CA ALA A 170 3.86 15.23 -1.06
C ALA A 170 3.72 15.45 -2.58
N LEU A 171 4.07 14.45 -3.38
CA LEU A 171 3.85 14.48 -4.84
C LEU A 171 2.35 14.48 -5.19
N ALA A 172 1.53 13.75 -4.43
CA ALA A 172 0.08 13.78 -4.59
C ALA A 172 -0.51 15.19 -4.34
N GLU A 173 -0.03 15.90 -3.31
CA GLU A 173 -0.42 17.30 -3.08
C GLU A 173 -0.03 18.19 -4.26
N GLN A 174 1.17 18.02 -4.81
CA GLN A 174 1.62 18.79 -5.97
C GLN A 174 0.69 18.56 -7.17
N PHE A 175 0.32 17.32 -7.45
CA PHE A 175 -0.62 17.02 -8.54
C PHE A 175 -1.99 17.66 -8.28
N LEU A 176 -2.55 17.47 -7.09
CA LEU A 176 -3.88 18.01 -6.73
C LEU A 176 -3.90 19.53 -6.77
N SER A 177 -2.87 20.20 -6.24
CA SER A 177 -2.80 21.67 -6.23
C SER A 177 -2.77 22.28 -7.64
N LYS A 178 -2.09 21.60 -8.58
CA LYS A 178 -1.99 22.03 -9.97
C LYS A 178 -3.25 21.76 -10.78
N ASN A 179 -3.97 20.69 -10.45
CA ASN A 179 -5.07 20.19 -11.28
C ASN A 179 -6.45 20.33 -10.62
N LYS A 180 -6.57 21.00 -9.47
CA LYS A 180 -7.81 21.14 -8.70
C LYS A 180 -8.95 21.81 -9.48
N ASP A 181 -8.63 22.65 -10.48
CA ASP A 181 -9.59 23.40 -11.29
C ASP A 181 -9.79 22.77 -12.70
N ILE A 182 -9.13 21.65 -12.98
CA ILE A 182 -9.19 20.93 -14.27
C ILE A 182 -10.03 19.67 -14.10
N ASP A 183 -10.83 19.32 -15.09
CA ASP A 183 -11.61 18.07 -15.10
C ASP A 183 -10.91 16.94 -15.89
N ASN A 184 -11.52 15.76 -15.88
CA ASN A 184 -11.10 14.58 -16.64
C ASN A 184 -9.69 14.08 -16.31
N TRP A 185 -9.44 13.85 -15.00
CA TRP A 185 -8.22 13.19 -14.56
C TRP A 185 -8.50 12.09 -13.52
N PHE A 186 -7.59 11.13 -13.49
CA PHE A 186 -7.48 10.06 -12.53
C PHE A 186 -6.08 10.07 -11.92
N LEU A 187 -6.00 10.12 -10.59
CA LEU A 187 -4.78 10.02 -9.81
C LEU A 187 -4.76 8.72 -9.03
N GLN A 188 -3.76 7.86 -9.28
CA GLN A 188 -3.44 6.75 -8.40
C GLN A 188 -2.28 7.15 -7.46
N ILE A 189 -2.52 7.04 -6.17
CA ILE A 189 -1.55 7.17 -5.10
C ILE A 189 -1.29 5.75 -4.59
N GLU A 190 -0.11 5.23 -4.82
CA GLU A 190 0.22 3.87 -4.43
C GLU A 190 1.42 3.87 -3.50
N CYS A 191 1.19 3.42 -2.25
CA CYS A 191 2.23 3.25 -1.26
C CYS A 191 2.53 1.77 -1.06
N PHE A 192 3.81 1.44 -1.06
CA PHE A 192 4.28 0.11 -0.69
C PHE A 192 4.01 -0.18 0.78
N ASP A 193 4.06 0.84 1.65
CA ASP A 193 3.67 0.69 3.05
C ASP A 193 2.16 0.40 3.18
N PRO A 194 1.75 -0.47 4.15
CA PRO A 194 2.56 -1.09 5.21
C PRO A 194 3.16 -2.48 4.86
N HIS A 195 3.48 -2.76 3.61
CA HIS A 195 4.27 -3.93 3.19
C HIS A 195 5.62 -3.96 3.93
N GLU A 196 6.20 -5.14 4.13
CA GLU A 196 7.55 -5.24 4.65
C GLU A 196 8.61 -4.69 3.64
N PRO A 197 9.71 -4.13 4.10
CA PRO A 197 10.19 -4.03 5.48
C PRO A 197 9.36 -3.05 6.32
N PHE A 198 9.07 -3.41 7.56
CA PHE A 198 8.25 -2.58 8.45
C PHE A 198 9.10 -1.44 9.05
N HIS A 199 9.56 -0.55 8.18
CA HIS A 199 10.44 0.55 8.50
C HIS A 199 9.70 1.89 8.55
N ALA A 200 9.27 2.31 9.73
CA ALA A 200 8.66 3.61 9.98
C ALA A 200 9.65 4.59 10.65
N PRO A 201 9.46 5.91 10.50
CA PRO A 201 10.14 6.92 11.30
C PRO A 201 10.00 6.64 12.80
N LYS A 202 11.05 6.99 13.56
CA LYS A 202 11.18 6.67 14.99
C LYS A 202 9.95 7.06 15.81
N ARG A 203 9.37 8.25 15.57
CA ARG A 203 8.20 8.74 16.31
C ARG A 203 6.97 7.82 16.23
N PHE A 204 6.79 7.11 15.11
CA PHE A 204 5.70 6.14 14.98
C PHE A 204 6.02 4.84 15.71
N LYS A 205 7.28 4.39 15.65
CA LYS A 205 7.72 3.19 16.38
C LYS A 205 7.60 3.36 17.90
N GLU A 206 7.88 4.55 18.41
CA GLU A 206 7.79 4.88 19.85
C GLU A 206 6.35 4.77 20.40
N LEU A 207 5.32 4.76 19.54
CA LEU A 207 3.94 4.51 19.95
C LEU A 207 3.68 3.04 20.31
N PHE A 208 4.58 2.13 19.90
CA PHE A 208 4.46 0.69 20.09
C PHE A 208 5.73 0.12 20.73
N PRO A 209 6.00 0.44 22.01
CA PRO A 209 7.19 -0.07 22.70
C PRO A 209 7.14 -1.59 22.87
N THR A 210 8.31 -2.22 22.78
CA THR A 210 8.50 -3.67 22.99
C THR A 210 9.65 -3.91 23.94
N ASN A 211 9.81 -5.16 24.41
CA ASN A 211 10.96 -5.57 25.24
C ASN A 211 12.09 -6.17 24.38
N TYR A 212 12.01 -6.05 23.06
CA TYR A 212 13.06 -6.51 22.17
C TYR A 212 14.26 -5.55 22.20
N ASP A 213 15.43 -6.09 22.48
CA ASP A 213 16.70 -5.36 22.62
C ASP A 213 17.78 -5.79 21.60
N GLY A 214 17.36 -6.65 20.63
CA GLY A 214 18.25 -7.15 19.57
C GLY A 214 18.47 -6.19 18.40
N PRO A 215 19.23 -6.65 17.38
CA PRO A 215 19.43 -5.89 16.14
C PRO A 215 18.11 -5.62 15.41
N ILE A 216 18.11 -4.66 14.48
CA ILE A 216 16.92 -4.27 13.71
C ILE A 216 16.23 -5.49 13.10
N LEU A 217 14.96 -5.70 13.46
CA LEU A 217 14.12 -6.79 13.01
C LEU A 217 12.78 -6.24 12.54
N ASP A 218 12.64 -6.01 11.24
CA ASP A 218 11.46 -5.40 10.62
C ASP A 218 11.02 -6.10 9.32
N TRP A 219 11.63 -7.26 9.02
CA TRP A 219 11.30 -8.03 7.84
C TRP A 219 11.26 -9.53 8.16
N PRO A 220 10.09 -10.12 8.42
CA PRO A 220 9.98 -11.53 8.75
C PRO A 220 10.36 -12.44 7.57
N ILE A 221 10.72 -13.68 7.86
CA ILE A 221 10.87 -14.72 6.84
C ILE A 221 9.47 -15.20 6.42
N TYR A 222 9.27 -15.46 5.14
CA TYR A 222 8.05 -16.05 4.60
C TYR A 222 8.00 -17.56 4.90
N ASP A 223 7.68 -17.91 6.14
CA ASP A 223 7.67 -19.29 6.63
C ASP A 223 6.76 -19.41 7.87
N ARG A 224 6.77 -20.61 8.49
CA ARG A 224 6.22 -20.82 9.83
C ARG A 224 6.90 -19.92 10.85
N VAL A 225 6.14 -19.51 11.85
CA VAL A 225 6.67 -18.72 12.97
C VAL A 225 7.73 -19.54 13.72
N LYS A 226 8.93 -18.98 13.83
CA LYS A 226 10.08 -19.56 14.53
C LYS A 226 10.71 -18.59 15.51
N GLU A 227 10.24 -17.37 15.49
CA GLU A 227 10.71 -16.24 16.26
C GLU A 227 10.31 -16.37 17.73
N THR A 228 11.09 -15.80 18.62
CA THR A 228 10.76 -15.64 20.05
C THR A 228 9.55 -14.73 20.23
N ARG A 229 8.99 -14.72 21.43
CA ARG A 229 7.85 -13.83 21.76
C ARG A 229 8.22 -12.37 21.61
N GLU A 230 9.44 -12.00 21.97
CA GLU A 230 9.98 -10.64 21.87
C GLU A 230 10.15 -10.25 20.40
N GLU A 231 10.70 -11.11 19.56
CA GLU A 231 10.85 -10.91 18.11
C GLU A 231 9.49 -10.79 17.41
N ILE A 232 8.52 -11.64 17.76
CA ILE A 232 7.14 -11.55 17.25
C ILE A 232 6.50 -10.20 17.65
N SER A 233 6.68 -9.79 18.91
CA SER A 233 6.19 -8.51 19.40
C SER A 233 6.79 -7.34 18.63
N GLU A 234 8.10 -7.40 18.37
CA GLU A 234 8.83 -6.38 17.61
C GLU A 234 8.35 -6.25 16.18
N LEU A 235 8.19 -7.36 15.46
CA LEU A 235 7.68 -7.37 14.09
C LEU A 235 6.25 -6.79 14.01
N LYS A 236 5.37 -7.17 14.94
CA LYS A 236 4.00 -6.63 15.01
C LYS A 236 3.98 -5.15 15.34
N ALA A 237 4.84 -4.69 16.24
CA ALA A 237 4.97 -3.28 16.61
C ALA A 237 5.48 -2.43 15.44
N ASN A 238 6.43 -2.94 14.66
CA ASN A 238 6.93 -2.28 13.46
C ASN A 238 5.85 -2.17 12.38
N TYR A 239 5.05 -3.22 12.16
CA TYR A 239 3.89 -3.15 11.26
C TYR A 239 2.85 -2.12 11.74
N ALA A 240 2.54 -2.11 13.03
CA ALA A 240 1.60 -1.15 13.61
C ALA A 240 2.07 0.30 13.44
N ALA A 241 3.38 0.54 13.56
CA ALA A 241 3.98 1.85 13.30
C ALA A 241 3.79 2.30 11.85
N LEU A 242 3.98 1.40 10.88
CA LEU A 242 3.70 1.70 9.46
C LEU A 242 2.23 2.00 9.21
N VAL A 243 1.30 1.22 9.75
CA VAL A 243 -0.15 1.47 9.61
C VAL A 243 -0.50 2.85 10.17
N THR A 244 0.07 3.23 11.32
CA THR A 244 -0.15 4.55 11.92
C THR A 244 0.42 5.68 11.06
N MET A 245 1.60 5.48 10.47
CA MET A 245 2.19 6.43 9.53
C MET A 245 1.30 6.62 8.29
N VAL A 246 0.88 5.53 7.69
CA VAL A 246 0.03 5.56 6.48
C VAL A 246 -1.31 6.23 6.78
N ASP A 247 -1.93 5.97 7.94
CA ASP A 247 -3.16 6.66 8.38
C ASP A 247 -2.94 8.17 8.50
N GLU A 248 -1.82 8.61 9.09
CA GLU A 248 -1.51 10.04 9.23
C GLU A 248 -1.33 10.73 7.88
N TYR A 249 -0.58 10.10 6.96
CA TYR A 249 -0.38 10.66 5.62
C TYR A 249 -1.64 10.62 4.75
N PHE A 250 -2.48 9.61 4.92
CA PHE A 250 -3.83 9.61 4.35
C PHE A 250 -4.68 10.77 4.92
N GLY A 251 -4.52 11.10 6.19
CA GLY A 251 -5.14 12.26 6.81
C GLY A 251 -4.75 13.57 6.12
N LYS A 252 -3.48 13.74 5.72
CA LYS A 252 -3.04 14.90 4.93
C LYS A 252 -3.73 14.95 3.57
N LEU A 253 -3.96 13.81 2.92
CA LEU A 253 -4.76 13.76 1.68
C LEU A 253 -6.20 14.24 1.93
N LEU A 254 -6.84 13.84 3.02
CA LEU A 254 -8.17 14.35 3.37
C LEU A 254 -8.17 15.87 3.59
N ASP A 255 -7.09 16.41 4.20
CA ASP A 255 -6.92 17.85 4.36
C ASP A 255 -6.78 18.58 3.02
N TYR A 256 -6.16 17.93 2.01
CA TYR A 256 -6.12 18.48 0.64
C TYR A 256 -7.49 18.49 0.00
N PHE A 257 -8.29 17.44 0.22
CA PHE A 257 -9.69 17.41 -0.23
C PHE A 257 -10.52 18.52 0.39
N ASP A 258 -10.35 18.79 1.68
CA ASP A 258 -11.01 19.90 2.37
C ASP A 258 -10.50 21.26 1.84
N ARG A 259 -9.19 21.44 1.72
CA ARG A 259 -8.53 22.69 1.28
C ARG A 259 -8.91 23.11 -0.13
N TYR A 260 -9.01 22.14 -1.06
CA TYR A 260 -9.27 22.38 -2.47
C TYR A 260 -10.73 22.14 -2.87
N ASP A 261 -11.62 21.94 -1.89
CA ASP A 261 -13.05 21.66 -2.10
C ASP A 261 -13.31 20.49 -3.08
N LEU A 262 -12.48 19.44 -3.00
CA LEU A 262 -12.54 18.29 -3.92
C LEU A 262 -13.74 17.39 -3.67
N TRP A 263 -14.33 17.42 -2.47
CA TRP A 263 -15.50 16.61 -2.12
C TRP A 263 -16.73 16.89 -2.99
N LYS A 264 -16.78 18.02 -3.67
CA LYS A 264 -17.94 18.41 -4.51
C LYS A 264 -18.05 17.57 -5.80
N ASP A 265 -16.89 17.11 -6.37
CA ASP A 265 -16.84 16.57 -7.72
C ASP A 265 -15.70 15.53 -7.95
N THR A 266 -15.01 15.10 -6.90
CA THR A 266 -13.91 14.15 -6.98
C THR A 266 -14.22 12.92 -6.15
N ALA A 267 -14.19 11.73 -6.77
CA ALA A 267 -14.28 10.47 -6.05
C ALA A 267 -12.95 10.15 -5.33
N LEU A 268 -13.05 9.50 -4.17
CA LEU A 268 -11.89 8.99 -3.42
C LEU A 268 -12.11 7.52 -3.06
N ILE A 269 -11.21 6.67 -3.50
CA ILE A 269 -11.25 5.22 -3.27
C ILE A 269 -10.02 4.83 -2.47
N LEU A 270 -10.21 4.07 -1.39
CA LEU A 270 -9.13 3.50 -0.58
C LEU A 270 -9.28 1.99 -0.52
N THR A 271 -8.21 1.26 -0.86
CA THR A 271 -8.13 -0.20 -0.74
C THR A 271 -6.69 -0.67 -0.58
N THR A 272 -6.52 -1.99 -0.55
CA THR A 272 -5.22 -2.68 -0.61
C THR A 272 -5.27 -3.75 -1.70
N ASP A 273 -4.13 -4.28 -2.06
CA ASP A 273 -4.02 -5.42 -2.98
C ASP A 273 -4.28 -6.77 -2.30
N HIS A 274 -3.84 -6.95 -1.05
CA HIS A 274 -4.05 -8.12 -0.18
C HIS A 274 -3.64 -7.78 1.26
N GLY A 275 -3.92 -8.69 2.19
CA GLY A 275 -3.40 -8.61 3.55
C GLY A 275 -2.07 -9.35 3.74
N PHE A 276 -1.68 -9.52 5.01
CA PHE A 276 -0.43 -10.10 5.44
C PHE A 276 -0.61 -10.85 6.77
N LEU A 277 -0.12 -12.08 6.90
CA LEU A 277 -0.11 -12.78 8.17
C LEU A 277 1.03 -12.27 9.07
N LEU A 278 0.66 -11.89 10.26
CA LEU A 278 1.56 -11.41 11.32
C LEU A 278 1.69 -12.43 12.46
N GLY A 279 1.82 -13.71 12.10
CA GLY A 279 1.89 -14.83 13.04
C GLY A 279 0.57 -15.54 13.25
N GLU A 280 -0.53 -15.11 12.63
CA GLU A 280 -1.79 -15.86 12.62
C GLU A 280 -1.58 -17.22 11.94
N HIS A 281 -2.29 -18.25 12.40
CA HIS A 281 -2.18 -19.62 11.88
C HIS A 281 -0.76 -20.18 11.89
N ASP A 282 0.12 -19.63 12.74
CA ASP A 282 1.53 -20.01 12.83
C ASP A 282 2.33 -19.73 11.55
N TRP A 283 1.99 -18.61 10.83
CA TRP A 283 2.63 -18.19 9.61
C TRP A 283 2.95 -16.70 9.57
N TRP A 284 4.04 -16.36 8.87
CA TRP A 284 4.34 -15.02 8.40
C TRP A 284 4.07 -14.89 6.90
N ALA A 285 3.68 -13.67 6.49
CA ALA A 285 3.55 -13.24 5.09
C ALA A 285 2.29 -13.70 4.35
N LYS A 286 2.36 -14.02 3.03
CA LYS A 286 1.17 -13.99 2.17
C LYS A 286 1.14 -14.97 0.99
N ASN A 287 2.22 -15.72 0.71
CA ASN A 287 2.29 -16.49 -0.55
C ASN A 287 2.75 -17.94 -0.43
N ARG A 288 2.99 -18.46 0.77
CA ARG A 288 3.46 -19.85 1.02
C ARG A 288 2.46 -20.73 1.78
N MET A 289 1.44 -20.12 2.34
CA MET A 289 0.41 -20.74 3.16
C MET A 289 -0.94 -20.79 2.40
N PRO A 290 -1.93 -21.54 2.90
CA PRO A 290 -3.30 -21.40 2.40
C PRO A 290 -3.78 -19.95 2.46
N VAL A 291 -4.69 -19.58 1.56
CA VAL A 291 -5.26 -18.22 1.53
C VAL A 291 -6.26 -18.08 2.65
N TYR A 292 -5.82 -17.48 3.77
CA TYR A 292 -6.65 -17.15 4.92
C TYR A 292 -7.39 -15.81 4.73
N ASN A 293 -8.41 -15.58 5.52
CA ASN A 293 -9.19 -14.32 5.48
C ASN A 293 -8.33 -13.08 5.73
N GLU A 294 -7.31 -13.18 6.58
CA GLU A 294 -6.38 -12.09 6.87
C GLU A 294 -5.66 -11.61 5.60
N ILE A 295 -5.46 -12.52 4.64
CA ILE A 295 -4.83 -12.20 3.35
C ILE A 295 -5.86 -11.77 2.30
N ALA A 296 -7.00 -12.49 2.23
CA ALA A 296 -7.94 -12.36 1.12
C ALA A 296 -9.06 -11.35 1.35
N HIS A 297 -9.50 -11.16 2.59
CA HIS A 297 -10.58 -10.26 2.95
C HIS A 297 -10.03 -8.87 3.27
N ILE A 298 -10.13 -7.96 2.32
CA ILE A 298 -9.45 -6.68 2.29
C ILE A 298 -10.39 -5.49 2.53
N PRO A 299 -9.88 -4.34 3.01
CA PRO A 299 -10.68 -3.13 3.13
C PRO A 299 -11.01 -2.53 1.77
N LEU A 300 -12.22 -1.97 1.64
CA LEU A 300 -12.62 -1.09 0.55
C LEU A 300 -13.51 0.01 1.09
N MET A 301 -13.13 1.26 0.85
CA MET A 301 -13.86 2.46 1.23
C MET A 301 -13.97 3.38 0.02
N ILE A 302 -15.18 3.81 -0.34
CA ILE A 302 -15.43 4.62 -1.53
C ILE A 302 -16.27 5.85 -1.18
N TYR A 303 -15.71 7.02 -1.42
CA TYR A 303 -16.47 8.26 -1.51
C TYR A 303 -16.77 8.58 -2.97
N HIS A 304 -18.01 8.92 -3.27
CA HIS A 304 -18.42 9.46 -4.56
C HIS A 304 -19.40 10.62 -4.33
N PRO A 305 -19.24 11.75 -5.01
CA PRO A 305 -20.08 12.93 -4.81
C PRO A 305 -21.60 12.67 -4.93
N ASP A 306 -22.01 11.80 -5.86
CA ASP A 306 -23.42 11.46 -6.07
C ASP A 306 -24.02 10.61 -4.92
N PHE A 307 -23.18 9.97 -4.11
CA PHE A 307 -23.60 9.13 -2.99
C PHE A 307 -23.32 9.75 -1.62
N LYS A 308 -23.04 11.06 -1.54
CA LYS A 308 -22.76 11.76 -0.28
C LYS A 308 -23.89 11.61 0.76
N ASN A 309 -25.13 11.40 0.31
CA ASN A 309 -26.27 11.15 1.18
C ASN A 309 -26.27 9.74 1.84
N LYS A 310 -25.37 8.86 1.40
CA LYS A 310 -25.16 7.53 1.97
C LYS A 310 -23.84 7.45 2.77
N ALA A 311 -23.27 8.59 3.16
CA ALA A 311 -22.04 8.65 3.94
C ALA A 311 -22.13 7.80 5.20
N GLY A 312 -21.08 7.02 5.48
CA GLY A 312 -21.03 6.08 6.61
C GLY A 312 -21.81 4.77 6.43
N ALA A 313 -22.52 4.59 5.30
CA ALA A 313 -23.26 3.36 5.06
C ALA A 313 -22.33 2.15 4.82
N ARG A 314 -22.75 0.99 5.38
CA ARG A 314 -22.04 -0.28 5.20
C ARG A 314 -22.73 -1.13 4.13
N ILE A 315 -21.93 -1.65 3.21
CA ILE A 315 -22.36 -2.44 2.06
C ILE A 315 -21.95 -3.90 2.30
N ASN A 316 -22.96 -4.78 2.43
CA ASN A 316 -22.76 -6.21 2.70
C ASN A 316 -22.69 -7.07 1.43
N SER A 317 -22.88 -6.50 0.26
CA SER A 317 -22.74 -7.22 -1.00
C SER A 317 -21.31 -7.74 -1.19
N LEU A 318 -21.18 -8.96 -1.70
CA LEU A 318 -19.89 -9.52 -2.08
C LEU A 318 -19.31 -8.73 -3.25
N THR A 319 -18.10 -8.25 -3.07
CA THR A 319 -17.35 -7.52 -4.10
C THR A 319 -15.92 -8.05 -4.20
N GLN A 320 -15.25 -7.77 -5.29
CA GLN A 320 -13.90 -8.24 -5.56
C GLN A 320 -13.10 -7.12 -6.27
N THR A 321 -11.78 -7.16 -6.15
CA THR A 321 -10.86 -6.19 -6.78
C THR A 321 -11.13 -5.98 -8.27
N LEU A 322 -11.50 -7.02 -8.99
CA LEU A 322 -11.92 -6.98 -10.40
C LEU A 322 -13.07 -6.00 -10.67
N SER A 323 -13.95 -5.78 -9.68
CA SER A 323 -15.11 -4.90 -9.84
C SER A 323 -14.72 -3.42 -9.85
N LEU A 324 -13.54 -3.06 -9.35
CA LEU A 324 -13.12 -1.66 -9.21
C LEU A 324 -12.97 -0.97 -10.57
N ILE A 325 -12.56 -1.68 -11.61
CA ILE A 325 -12.45 -1.10 -12.97
C ILE A 325 -13.81 -0.77 -13.59
N HIS A 326 -14.90 -1.33 -13.06
CA HIS A 326 -16.24 -1.09 -13.55
C HIS A 326 -16.94 0.11 -12.85
N ILE A 327 -16.30 0.66 -11.83
CA ILE A 327 -16.78 1.84 -11.11
C ILE A 327 -16.33 3.13 -11.81
#